data_08418a83309e02acc4c4c2bd56ee6736
#
_entry.id   08418a83309e02acc4c4c2bd56ee6736
#
_cell.length_a   1.000
_cell.length_b   1.000
_cell.length_c   1.000
_cell.angle_alpha   90.00
_cell.angle_beta   90.00
_cell.angle_gamma   90.00
#
_symmetry.space_group_name_H-M   'P 1'
#
loop_
_entity.id
_entity.type
_entity.pdbx_description
1 polymer ?
#
loop_
_entity_poly.entity_id
_entity_poly.type
_entity_poly.pdbx_seq_one_letter_code
_entity_poly.pdbx_strand_id
1 'polypeptide(L)'
;MSEINEINTHIEELRKRVIRSIISILVITVFILTFHATSFDVMGITLYYPYPDPLNNIAAQFTNVMSAELVPEGVQLIQTAPGQAFFSQVYIAALIGIVLSIPIIVREFISFLKPALKEREINVSRSITIPAIGLFITGCTFSYAAVIPFILDF
;
A
#
# COMPACT_ATOMS: atom_id res chain seq x y z
N MET A 1 -33.34 -24.97 9.37
CA MET A 1 -33.07 -24.73 7.94
C MET A 1 -32.80 -23.26 7.61
N SER A 2 -33.47 -22.29 8.23
CA SER A 2 -33.25 -20.84 8.06
C SER A 2 -31.86 -20.39 8.53
N GLU A 3 -31.43 -20.79 9.71
CA GLU A 3 -30.15 -20.40 10.31
C GLU A 3 -28.93 -20.84 9.47
N ILE A 4 -28.99 -22.06 8.90
CA ILE A 4 -27.88 -22.56 8.03
C ILE A 4 -27.79 -21.73 6.75
N ASN A 5 -28.93 -21.30 6.21
CA ASN A 5 -28.95 -20.44 5.01
C ASN A 5 -28.43 -19.03 5.31
N GLU A 6 -28.72 -18.48 6.47
CA GLU A 6 -28.21 -17.17 6.90
C GLU A 6 -26.68 -17.21 7.09
N ILE A 7 -26.18 -18.27 7.73
CA ILE A 7 -24.72 -18.49 7.90
C ILE A 7 -24.02 -18.61 6.55
N ASN A 8 -24.57 -19.41 5.64
CA ASN A 8 -24.00 -19.59 4.31
C ASN A 8 -23.96 -18.26 3.53
N THR A 9 -25.02 -17.47 3.59
CA THR A 9 -25.08 -16.16 2.94
C THR A 9 -24.02 -15.21 3.50
N HIS A 10 -23.79 -15.24 4.81
CA HIS A 10 -22.78 -14.39 5.46
C HIS A 10 -21.35 -14.82 5.09
N ILE A 11 -21.11 -16.13 4.98
CA ILE A 11 -19.82 -16.68 4.52
C ILE A 11 -19.56 -16.30 3.06
N GLU A 12 -20.57 -16.36 2.20
CA GLU A 12 -20.42 -15.94 0.80
C GLU A 12 -20.13 -14.45 0.67
N GLU A 13 -20.75 -13.62 1.50
CA GLU A 13 -20.48 -12.20 1.55
C GLU A 13 -19.03 -11.91 1.99
N LEU A 14 -18.56 -12.57 3.05
CA LEU A 14 -17.19 -12.49 3.53
C LEU A 14 -16.20 -12.86 2.40
N ARG A 15 -16.42 -13.99 1.74
CA ARG A 15 -15.59 -14.44 0.63
C ARG A 15 -15.49 -13.40 -0.48
N LYS A 16 -16.61 -12.83 -0.91
CA LYS A 16 -16.64 -11.80 -1.97
C LYS A 16 -15.85 -10.55 -1.57
N ARG A 17 -15.93 -10.12 -0.31
CA ARG A 17 -15.21 -8.95 0.20
C ARG A 17 -13.72 -9.19 0.34
N VAL A 18 -13.33 -10.37 0.84
CA VAL A 18 -11.92 -10.77 0.93
C VAL A 18 -11.29 -10.85 -0.47
N ILE A 19 -11.97 -11.47 -1.43
CA ILE A 19 -11.51 -11.54 -2.82
C ILE A 19 -11.33 -10.13 -3.40
N ARG A 20 -12.26 -9.21 -3.17
CA ARG A 20 -12.17 -7.83 -3.66
C ARG A 20 -10.97 -7.09 -3.04
N SER A 21 -10.71 -7.29 -1.75
CA SER A 21 -9.54 -6.74 -1.07
C SER A 21 -8.23 -7.27 -1.67
N ILE A 22 -8.14 -8.57 -1.91
CA ILE A 22 -6.97 -9.21 -2.54
C ILE A 22 -6.78 -8.69 -3.97
N ILE A 23 -7.83 -8.61 -4.76
CA ILE A 23 -7.77 -8.08 -6.12
C ILE A 23 -7.28 -6.62 -6.12
N SER A 24 -7.75 -5.79 -5.18
CA SER A 24 -7.28 -4.40 -5.10
C SER A 24 -5.79 -4.30 -4.80
N ILE A 25 -5.26 -5.12 -3.89
CA ILE A 25 -3.82 -5.19 -3.62
C ILE A 25 -3.05 -5.62 -4.88
N LEU A 26 -3.49 -6.70 -5.53
CA LEU A 26 -2.83 -7.21 -6.74
C LEU A 26 -2.82 -6.18 -7.87
N VAL A 27 -3.94 -5.52 -8.14
CA VAL A 27 -4.04 -4.51 -9.20
C VAL A 27 -3.09 -3.35 -8.94
N ILE A 28 -3.06 -2.83 -7.71
CA ILE A 28 -2.16 -1.72 -7.34
C ILE A 28 -0.70 -2.19 -7.41
N THR A 29 -0.37 -3.38 -6.92
CA THR A 29 1.00 -3.93 -6.98
C THR A 29 1.48 -4.09 -8.43
N VAL A 30 0.64 -4.66 -9.31
CA VAL A 30 0.95 -4.80 -10.73
C VAL A 30 1.10 -3.43 -11.40
N PHE A 31 0.27 -2.47 -11.06
CA PHE A 31 0.39 -1.10 -11.55
C PHE A 31 1.75 -0.49 -11.16
N ILE A 32 2.17 -0.61 -9.90
CA ILE A 32 3.45 -0.10 -9.40
C ILE A 32 4.64 -0.78 -10.09
N LEU A 33 4.55 -2.08 -10.41
CA LEU A 33 5.59 -2.84 -11.11
C LEU A 33 5.66 -2.55 -12.60
N THR A 34 4.58 -2.08 -13.21
CA THR A 34 4.50 -1.89 -14.66
C THR A 34 4.79 -0.45 -15.06
N PHE A 35 4.40 0.51 -14.23
CA PHE A 35 4.46 1.92 -14.59
C PHE A 35 5.61 2.65 -13.89
N HIS A 36 6.15 3.62 -14.62
CA HIS A 36 7.13 4.61 -14.21
C HIS A 36 6.44 5.97 -14.04
N ALA A 37 6.76 6.73 -13.02
CA ALA A 37 6.27 8.08 -12.86
C ALA A 37 7.20 9.07 -13.58
N THR A 38 6.82 9.48 -14.77
CA THR A 38 7.57 10.46 -15.57
C THR A 38 6.99 11.85 -15.37
N SER A 39 7.87 12.85 -15.18
CA SER A 39 7.47 14.25 -15.11
C SER A 39 7.59 14.92 -16.48
N PHE A 40 6.61 15.72 -16.81
CA PHE A 40 6.59 16.56 -18.01
C PHE A 40 6.32 18.02 -17.60
N ASP A 41 7.23 18.92 -17.95
CA ASP A 41 7.09 20.34 -17.64
C ASP A 41 6.37 21.08 -18.79
N VAL A 42 5.16 21.58 -18.46
CA VAL A 42 4.39 22.43 -19.35
C VAL A 42 4.21 23.80 -18.69
N MET A 43 4.78 24.84 -19.27
CA MET A 43 4.63 26.22 -18.82
C MET A 43 4.91 26.45 -17.31
N GLY A 44 5.89 25.73 -16.73
CA GLY A 44 6.28 25.85 -15.33
C GLY A 44 5.43 25.02 -14.34
N ILE A 45 4.55 24.15 -14.85
CA ILE A 45 3.80 23.19 -14.06
C ILE A 45 4.33 21.80 -14.38
N THR A 46 4.90 21.12 -13.38
CA THR A 46 5.37 19.72 -13.51
C THR A 46 4.17 18.78 -13.41
N LEU A 47 3.80 18.17 -14.53
CA LEU A 47 2.78 17.13 -14.56
C LEU A 47 3.43 15.76 -14.53
N TYR A 48 2.97 14.88 -13.62
CA TYR A 48 3.37 13.48 -13.56
C TYR A 48 2.38 12.62 -14.33
N TYR A 49 2.90 11.76 -15.21
CA TYR A 49 2.07 10.78 -15.91
C TYR A 49 2.70 9.37 -15.83
N PRO A 50 1.89 8.33 -15.75
CA PRO A 50 2.37 6.95 -15.74
C PRO A 50 2.80 6.53 -17.16
N TYR A 51 4.08 6.18 -17.32
CA TYR A 51 4.63 5.59 -18.53
C TYR A 51 4.94 4.11 -18.29
N PRO A 52 4.58 3.18 -19.19
CA PRO A 52 4.88 1.77 -19.01
C PRO A 52 6.38 1.48 -19.18
N ASP A 53 7.09 1.29 -18.07
CA ASP A 53 8.50 0.88 -18.04
C ASP A 53 8.70 -0.10 -16.86
N PRO A 54 8.64 -1.42 -17.09
CA PRO A 54 8.81 -2.41 -16.05
C PRO A 54 10.21 -2.46 -15.42
N LEU A 55 11.24 -1.93 -16.09
CA LEU A 55 12.62 -1.95 -15.59
C LEU A 55 12.91 -0.79 -14.65
N ASN A 56 12.31 0.39 -14.91
CA ASN A 56 12.43 1.58 -14.07
C ASN A 56 11.10 1.91 -13.38
N ASN A 57 10.38 0.92 -12.92
CA ASN A 57 9.05 1.05 -12.34
C ASN A 57 9.03 1.94 -11.07
N ILE A 58 7.83 2.27 -10.59
CA ILE A 58 7.64 3.13 -9.40
C ILE A 58 8.37 2.55 -8.18
N ALA A 59 8.44 1.22 -8.01
CA ALA A 59 9.16 0.60 -6.90
C ALA A 59 10.69 0.83 -7.02
N ALA A 60 11.24 0.78 -8.22
CA ALA A 60 12.65 1.09 -8.47
C ALA A 60 12.96 2.57 -8.19
N GLN A 61 12.07 3.49 -8.64
CA GLN A 61 12.19 4.91 -8.33
C GLN A 61 12.16 5.18 -6.83
N PHE A 62 11.21 4.57 -6.13
CA PHE A 62 11.09 4.68 -4.67
C PHE A 62 12.36 4.19 -3.97
N THR A 63 12.93 3.05 -4.41
CA THR A 63 14.18 2.52 -3.88
C THR A 63 15.34 3.48 -4.11
N ASN A 64 15.43 4.05 -5.30
CA ASN A 64 16.52 4.98 -5.64
C ASN A 64 16.45 6.26 -4.79
N VAL A 65 15.26 6.84 -4.61
CA VAL A 65 15.06 8.01 -3.75
C VAL A 65 15.42 7.68 -2.30
N MET A 66 14.94 6.55 -1.78
CA MET A 66 15.26 6.08 -0.43
C MET A 66 16.76 5.86 -0.24
N SER A 67 17.41 5.23 -1.20
CA SER A 67 18.86 4.97 -1.13
C SER A 67 19.66 6.27 -1.16
N ALA A 68 19.25 7.25 -1.96
CA ALA A 68 19.92 8.54 -2.05
C ALA A 68 19.81 9.40 -0.78
N GLU A 69 18.68 9.27 -0.05
CA GLU A 69 18.45 10.05 1.17
C GLU A 69 18.95 9.35 2.45
N LEU A 70 18.93 8.01 2.49
CA LEU A 70 19.14 7.25 3.72
C LEU A 70 20.50 6.57 3.80
N VAL A 71 21.17 6.31 2.68
CA VAL A 71 22.48 5.63 2.70
C VAL A 71 23.57 6.67 2.96
N PRO A 72 24.38 6.53 4.03
CA PRO A 72 25.47 7.45 4.34
C PRO A 72 26.52 7.54 3.24
N GLU A 73 27.21 8.68 3.12
CA GLU A 73 28.29 8.86 2.18
C GLU A 73 29.41 7.82 2.40
N GLY A 74 29.81 7.14 1.33
CA GLY A 74 30.86 6.11 1.37
C GLY A 74 30.35 4.67 1.50
N VAL A 75 29.03 4.45 1.66
CA VAL A 75 28.40 3.12 1.65
C VAL A 75 27.84 2.84 0.26
N GLN A 76 28.15 1.67 -0.29
CA GLN A 76 27.59 1.21 -1.57
C GLN A 76 26.69 0.00 -1.36
N LEU A 77 25.49 0.06 -1.92
CA LEU A 77 24.59 -1.08 -1.96
C LEU A 77 25.04 -2.07 -3.03
N ILE A 78 25.50 -3.24 -2.63
CA ILE A 78 25.98 -4.29 -3.53
C ILE A 78 24.94 -5.38 -3.65
N GLN A 79 24.57 -5.73 -4.89
CA GLN A 79 23.73 -6.88 -5.16
C GLN A 79 24.60 -8.13 -5.24
N THR A 80 24.40 -9.07 -4.32
CA THR A 80 25.23 -10.27 -4.18
C THR A 80 24.69 -11.48 -4.95
N ALA A 81 23.43 -11.44 -5.39
CA ALA A 81 22.79 -12.54 -6.09
C ALA A 81 22.08 -12.08 -7.38
N PRO A 82 22.11 -12.91 -8.46
CA PRO A 82 21.35 -12.66 -9.67
C PRO A 82 19.85 -12.54 -9.36
N GLY A 83 19.20 -11.52 -9.92
CA GLY A 83 17.77 -11.30 -9.74
C GLY A 83 17.37 -10.65 -8.40
N GLN A 84 18.28 -10.41 -7.47
CA GLN A 84 17.98 -9.77 -6.18
C GLN A 84 17.30 -8.41 -6.36
N ALA A 85 17.73 -7.61 -7.34
CA ALA A 85 17.08 -6.34 -7.67
C ALA A 85 15.62 -6.50 -8.04
N PHE A 86 15.29 -7.49 -8.87
CA PHE A 86 13.92 -7.75 -9.27
C PHE A 86 13.05 -8.17 -8.08
N PHE A 87 13.53 -9.10 -7.26
CA PHE A 87 12.78 -9.50 -6.06
C PHE A 87 12.59 -8.34 -5.08
N SER A 88 13.60 -7.48 -4.89
CA SER A 88 13.47 -6.27 -4.07
C SER A 88 12.36 -5.36 -4.59
N GLN A 89 12.29 -5.11 -5.90
CA GLN A 89 11.23 -4.32 -6.51
C GLN A 89 9.85 -4.95 -6.30
N VAL A 90 9.72 -6.27 -6.42
CA VAL A 90 8.45 -6.99 -6.15
C VAL A 90 8.02 -6.81 -4.70
N TYR A 91 8.93 -6.96 -3.73
CA TYR A 91 8.62 -6.75 -2.32
C TYR A 91 8.19 -5.31 -2.01
N ILE A 92 8.92 -4.34 -2.55
CA ILE A 92 8.60 -2.91 -2.36
C ILE A 92 7.25 -2.57 -3.01
N ALA A 93 7.02 -3.04 -4.24
CA ALA A 93 5.74 -2.84 -4.92
C ALA A 93 4.57 -3.47 -4.14
N ALA A 94 4.76 -4.67 -3.59
CA ALA A 94 3.75 -5.34 -2.77
C ALA A 94 3.46 -4.57 -1.47
N LEU A 95 4.50 -4.08 -0.79
CA LEU A 95 4.33 -3.26 0.41
C LEU A 95 3.57 -1.97 0.12
N ILE A 96 3.97 -1.22 -0.92
CA ILE A 96 3.27 0.00 -1.33
C ILE A 96 1.84 -0.34 -1.76
N GLY A 97 1.63 -1.44 -2.49
CA GLY A 97 0.33 -1.93 -2.91
C GLY A 97 -0.60 -2.21 -1.73
N ILE A 98 -0.10 -2.86 -0.68
CA ILE A 98 -0.86 -3.09 0.56
C ILE A 98 -1.21 -1.75 1.23
N VAL A 99 -0.24 -0.86 1.41
CA VAL A 99 -0.43 0.45 2.05
C VAL A 99 -1.49 1.28 1.33
N LEU A 100 -1.42 1.37 0.01
CA LEU A 100 -2.39 2.09 -0.81
C LEU A 100 -3.77 1.42 -0.85
N SER A 101 -3.84 0.10 -0.62
CA SER A 101 -5.09 -0.64 -0.54
C SER A 101 -5.80 -0.53 0.82
N ILE A 102 -5.13 -0.04 1.87
CA ILE A 102 -5.71 0.08 3.22
C ILE A 102 -7.09 0.74 3.22
N PRO A 103 -7.32 1.91 2.58
CA PRO A 103 -8.63 2.54 2.59
C PRO A 103 -9.72 1.67 1.94
N ILE A 104 -9.37 0.88 0.93
CA ILE A 104 -10.30 -0.06 0.27
C ILE A 104 -10.60 -1.23 1.20
N ILE A 105 -9.57 -1.82 1.81
CA ILE A 105 -9.69 -2.94 2.76
C ILE A 105 -10.57 -2.54 3.95
N VAL A 106 -10.30 -1.39 4.54
CA VAL A 106 -11.07 -0.85 5.67
C VAL A 106 -12.53 -0.62 5.29
N ARG A 107 -12.80 -0.09 4.10
CA ARG A 107 -14.16 0.09 3.58
C ARG A 107 -14.89 -1.24 3.42
N GLU A 108 -14.25 -2.27 2.87
CA GLU A 108 -14.84 -3.59 2.70
C GLU A 108 -15.11 -4.24 4.05
N PHE A 109 -14.17 -4.11 5.00
CA PHE A 109 -14.33 -4.62 6.36
C PHE A 109 -15.49 -3.97 7.10
N ILE A 110 -15.60 -2.63 7.09
CA ILE A 110 -16.72 -1.91 7.70
C ILE A 110 -18.04 -2.30 7.03
N SER A 111 -18.05 -2.46 5.71
CA SER A 111 -19.23 -2.86 4.98
C SER A 111 -19.68 -4.29 5.31
N PHE A 112 -18.75 -5.17 5.67
CA PHE A 112 -19.04 -6.51 6.16
C PHE A 112 -19.70 -6.48 7.56
N LEU A 113 -19.22 -5.60 8.43
CA LEU A 113 -19.76 -5.47 9.78
C LEU A 113 -21.12 -4.77 9.85
N LYS A 114 -21.46 -3.95 8.84
CA LYS A 114 -22.72 -3.15 8.83
C LYS A 114 -23.98 -3.93 9.18
N PRO A 115 -24.26 -5.12 8.63
CA PRO A 115 -25.49 -5.84 8.97
C PRO A 115 -25.56 -6.29 10.44
N ALA A 116 -24.39 -6.43 11.10
CA ALA A 116 -24.30 -6.81 12.52
C ALA A 116 -24.32 -5.61 13.49
N LEU A 117 -24.12 -4.38 12.97
CA LEU A 117 -24.00 -3.15 13.76
C LEU A 117 -25.32 -2.37 13.74
N LYS A 118 -25.72 -1.81 14.89
CA LYS A 118 -26.82 -0.84 14.98
C LYS A 118 -26.41 0.48 14.32
N GLU A 119 -27.37 1.28 13.87
CA GLU A 119 -27.12 2.57 13.19
C GLU A 119 -26.19 3.52 13.99
N ARG A 120 -26.29 3.50 15.30
CA ARG A 120 -25.44 4.28 16.20
C ARG A 120 -23.97 3.80 16.18
N GLU A 121 -23.74 2.51 16.01
CA GLU A 121 -22.41 1.88 15.99
C GLU A 121 -21.72 2.08 14.64
N ILE A 122 -22.46 2.20 13.56
CA ILE A 122 -21.92 2.52 12.22
C ILE A 122 -21.29 3.91 12.22
N ASN A 123 -21.90 4.89 12.86
CA ASN A 123 -21.35 6.25 12.97
C ASN A 123 -20.09 6.27 13.84
N VAL A 124 -20.07 5.50 14.93
CA VAL A 124 -18.87 5.33 15.77
C VAL A 124 -17.74 4.66 14.99
N SER A 125 -18.04 3.61 14.23
CA SER A 125 -17.05 2.91 13.40
C SER A 125 -16.39 3.85 12.37
N ARG A 126 -17.17 4.71 11.71
CA ARG A 126 -16.63 5.73 10.80
C ARG A 126 -15.77 6.76 11.52
N SER A 127 -16.20 7.18 12.70
CA SER A 127 -15.48 8.16 13.53
C SER A 127 -14.13 7.64 14.00
N ILE A 128 -13.97 6.34 14.20
CA ILE A 128 -12.71 5.70 14.61
C ILE A 128 -11.80 5.43 13.40
N THR A 129 -12.36 5.13 12.23
CA THR A 129 -11.59 4.79 11.03
C THR A 129 -10.71 5.94 10.54
N ILE A 130 -11.21 7.17 10.55
CA ILE A 130 -10.46 8.34 10.08
C ILE A 130 -9.22 8.60 10.97
N PRO A 131 -9.34 8.66 12.31
CA PRO A 131 -8.18 8.77 13.19
C PRO A 131 -7.20 7.59 13.07
N ALA A 132 -7.70 6.37 12.87
CA ALA A 132 -6.86 5.18 12.71
C ALA A 132 -5.97 5.27 11.45
N ILE A 133 -6.53 5.71 10.31
CA ILE A 133 -5.76 5.95 9.08
C ILE A 133 -4.75 7.09 9.30
N GLY A 134 -5.15 8.17 9.97
CA GLY A 134 -4.25 9.27 10.32
C GLY A 134 -3.07 8.82 11.19
N LEU A 135 -3.34 8.00 12.22
CA LEU A 135 -2.31 7.43 13.09
C LEU A 135 -1.38 6.48 12.33
N PHE A 136 -1.91 5.70 11.39
CA PHE A 136 -1.12 4.83 10.53
C PHE A 136 -0.15 5.64 9.65
N ILE A 137 -0.63 6.70 8.98
CA ILE A 137 0.21 7.58 8.16
C ILE A 137 1.30 8.25 9.03
N THR A 138 0.94 8.73 10.23
CA THR A 138 1.89 9.31 11.18
C THR A 138 2.94 8.29 11.60
N GLY A 139 2.56 7.04 11.86
CA GLY A 139 3.48 5.94 12.18
C GLY A 139 4.45 5.63 11.04
N CYS A 140 3.97 5.59 9.81
CA CYS A 140 4.82 5.42 8.61
C CYS A 140 5.82 6.57 8.47
N THR A 141 5.37 7.81 8.62
CA THR A 141 6.23 9.01 8.55
C THR A 141 7.29 9.00 9.66
N PHE A 142 6.90 8.66 10.88
CA PHE A 142 7.84 8.53 12.01
C PHE A 142 8.88 7.44 11.78
N SER A 143 8.44 6.28 11.27
CA SER A 143 9.36 5.18 10.93
C SER A 143 10.38 5.61 9.88
N TYR A 144 9.94 6.30 8.85
CA TYR A 144 10.81 6.82 7.80
C TYR A 144 11.79 7.89 8.32
N ALA A 145 11.29 8.86 9.07
CA ALA A 145 12.08 10.03 9.47
C ALA A 145 13.00 9.79 10.67
N ALA A 146 12.67 8.84 11.54
CA ALA A 146 13.41 8.60 12.77
C ALA A 146 14.04 7.20 12.86
N VAL A 147 13.26 6.14 12.60
CA VAL A 147 13.72 4.77 12.82
C VAL A 147 14.77 4.34 11.80
N ILE A 148 14.54 4.63 10.51
CA ILE A 148 15.46 4.21 9.45
C ILE A 148 16.82 4.92 9.55
N PRO A 149 16.91 6.25 9.68
CA PRO A 149 18.20 6.92 9.88
C PRO A 149 18.94 6.41 11.11
N PHE A 150 18.23 6.24 12.25
CA PHE A 150 18.84 5.73 13.48
C PHE A 150 19.47 4.35 13.31
N ILE A 151 18.85 3.45 12.53
CA ILE A 151 19.40 2.10 12.27
C ILE A 151 20.62 2.16 11.34
N LEU A 152 20.64 3.10 10.39
CA LEU A 152 21.73 3.23 9.43
C LEU A 152 22.96 3.96 9.99
N ASP A 153 22.77 4.84 10.97
CA ASP A 153 23.86 5.55 11.67
C ASP A 153 24.56 4.69 12.73
N PHE A 154 23.97 3.54 13.11
CA PHE A 154 24.51 2.63 14.12
C PHE A 154 25.31 1.50 13.49
#